data_81542f48beebd59d528c3134e0208111
#
_entry.id   81542f48beebd59d528c3134e0208111
#
_cell.length_a   1.000
_cell.length_b   1.000
_cell.length_c   1.000
_cell.angle_alpha   90.00
_cell.angle_beta   90.00
_cell.angle_gamma   90.00
#
_symmetry.space_group_name_H-M   'P 1'
#
loop_
_entity.id
_entity.type
_entity.pdbx_description
1 polymer ?
#
loop_
_entity_poly.entity_id
_entity_poly.type
_entity_poly.pdbx_seq_one_letter_code
_entity_poly.pdbx_strand_id
1 'polypeptide(L)'
;PLRRQRQMCIRDRVFIFVARVITTLLCFSSGAPGGIFAPMLALGTVLGTAFGMVAVELFPQYHLEAGTFAIAGMGALLAASIRAPLTGIILVLEMTDNYQLILPMIITGLGATLLAQFTGGKPLYSAILARTLAKQEAEQLARSKAASARENT
;
A
#
# COMPACT_ATOMS: atom_id res chain seq x y z
N PRO A 1 -9.90 22.79 25.36
CA PRO A 1 -10.75 22.27 24.26
C PRO A 1 -9.92 21.65 23.10
N LEU A 2 -8.71 22.14 22.81
CA LEU A 2 -7.87 21.64 21.72
C LEU A 2 -7.41 20.18 21.84
N ARG A 3 -7.16 19.70 23.05
CA ARG A 3 -6.77 18.28 23.28
C ARG A 3 -7.87 17.29 22.90
N ARG A 4 -9.13 17.61 23.19
CA ARG A 4 -10.28 16.75 22.84
C ARG A 4 -10.48 16.68 21.32
N GLN A 5 -10.31 17.79 20.62
CA GLN A 5 -10.39 17.79 19.15
C GLN A 5 -9.29 16.97 18.49
N ARG A 6 -8.06 17.00 19.01
CA ARG A 6 -6.95 16.19 18.48
C ARG A 6 -7.15 14.69 18.71
N GLN A 7 -7.63 14.28 19.89
CA GLN A 7 -7.92 12.87 20.16
C GLN A 7 -9.07 12.33 19.30
N MET A 8 -10.09 13.15 19.01
CA MET A 8 -11.11 12.80 18.03
C MET A 8 -10.52 12.60 16.65
N CYS A 9 -9.64 13.49 16.18
CA CYS A 9 -8.99 13.36 14.87
C CYS A 9 -8.14 12.08 14.73
N ILE A 10 -7.39 11.69 15.75
CA ILE A 10 -6.57 10.46 15.74
C ILE A 10 -7.48 9.23 15.69
N ARG A 11 -8.51 9.18 16.51
CA ARG A 11 -9.48 8.08 16.54
C ARG A 11 -10.23 7.94 15.24
N ASP A 12 -10.65 9.06 14.63
CA ASP A 12 -11.32 9.07 13.34
C ASP A 12 -10.39 8.59 12.21
N ARG A 13 -9.11 8.96 12.26
CA ARG A 13 -8.12 8.50 11.28
C ARG A 13 -7.83 7.01 11.37
N VAL A 14 -7.73 6.48 12.57
CA VAL A 14 -7.59 5.03 12.79
C VAL A 14 -8.83 4.30 12.28
N PHE A 15 -10.02 4.84 12.56
CA PHE A 15 -11.27 4.28 12.06
C PHE A 15 -11.34 4.28 10.53
N ILE A 16 -10.96 5.40 9.89
CA ILE A 16 -10.88 5.51 8.42
C ILE A 16 -9.86 4.52 7.86
N PHE A 17 -8.71 4.34 8.53
CA PHE A 17 -7.71 3.36 8.12
C PHE A 17 -8.26 1.94 8.13
N VAL A 18 -8.87 1.53 9.23
CA VAL A 18 -9.50 0.20 9.38
C VAL A 18 -10.61 0.00 8.36
N ALA A 19 -11.48 1.00 8.18
CA ALA A 19 -12.54 0.95 7.18
C ALA A 19 -11.98 0.81 5.76
N ARG A 20 -10.90 1.52 5.44
CA ARG A 20 -10.20 1.41 4.15
C ARG A 20 -9.57 0.03 3.95
N VAL A 21 -8.92 -0.52 4.97
CA VAL A 21 -8.36 -1.88 4.91
C VAL A 21 -9.49 -2.90 4.63
N ILE A 22 -10.58 -2.83 5.38
CA ILE A 22 -11.72 -3.73 5.21
C ILE A 22 -12.33 -3.59 3.80
N THR A 23 -12.57 -2.36 3.34
CA THR A 23 -13.10 -2.10 1.99
C THR A 23 -12.18 -2.63 0.90
N THR A 24 -10.86 -2.45 1.05
CA THR A 24 -9.87 -2.97 0.10
C THR A 24 -9.89 -4.49 0.07
N LEU A 25 -9.94 -5.16 1.23
CA LEU A 25 -10.04 -6.61 1.32
C LEU A 25 -11.33 -7.16 0.70
N LEU A 26 -12.45 -6.48 0.93
CA LEU A 26 -13.75 -6.85 0.34
C LEU A 26 -13.73 -6.70 -1.19
N CYS A 27 -13.18 -5.61 -1.72
CA CYS A 27 -13.01 -5.41 -3.15
C CYS A 27 -12.13 -6.48 -3.80
N PHE A 28 -11.04 -6.86 -3.12
CA PHE A 28 -10.17 -7.95 -3.59
C PHE A 28 -10.86 -9.31 -3.56
N SER A 29 -11.65 -9.57 -2.53
CA SER A 29 -12.42 -10.81 -2.38
C SER A 29 -13.50 -10.94 -3.45
N SER A 30 -14.06 -9.83 -3.91
CA SER A 30 -15.11 -9.77 -4.94
C SER A 30 -14.61 -10.10 -6.35
N GLY A 31 -13.28 -10.22 -6.57
CA GLY A 31 -12.72 -10.53 -7.89
C GLY A 31 -12.89 -9.41 -8.93
N ALA A 32 -13.29 -8.22 -8.52
CA ALA A 32 -13.42 -7.09 -9.42
C ALA A 32 -12.04 -6.70 -9.99
N PRO A 33 -11.93 -6.44 -11.31
CA PRO A 33 -10.70 -5.97 -11.92
C PRO A 33 -10.46 -4.51 -11.50
N GLY A 34 -9.99 -4.32 -10.28
CA GLY A 34 -9.63 -3.02 -9.72
C GLY A 34 -8.12 -2.87 -9.61
N GLY A 35 -7.59 -1.68 -9.91
CA GLY A 35 -6.18 -1.37 -9.70
C GLY A 35 -5.83 -1.38 -8.20
N ILE A 36 -4.80 -2.13 -7.84
CA ILE A 36 -4.29 -2.23 -6.46
C ILE A 36 -3.61 -0.92 -6.04
N PHE A 37 -3.21 -0.14 -7.00
CA PHE A 37 -2.38 1.04 -6.85
C PHE A 37 -3.04 2.14 -6.02
N ALA A 38 -4.24 2.58 -6.40
CA ALA A 38 -4.95 3.66 -5.72
C ALA A 38 -5.30 3.34 -4.25
N PRO A 39 -5.80 2.14 -3.89
CA PRO A 39 -6.00 1.76 -2.49
C PRO A 39 -4.73 1.76 -1.67
N MET A 40 -3.59 1.34 -2.25
CA MET A 40 -2.30 1.35 -1.57
C MET A 40 -1.83 2.76 -1.25
N LEU A 41 -1.92 3.68 -2.20
CA LEU A 41 -1.59 5.09 -1.97
C LEU A 41 -2.45 5.68 -0.85
N ALA A 42 -3.76 5.42 -0.88
CA ALA A 42 -4.68 5.88 0.16
C ALA A 42 -4.35 5.32 1.55
N LEU A 43 -3.98 4.03 1.66
CA LEU A 43 -3.54 3.43 2.91
C LEU A 43 -2.22 4.07 3.40
N GLY A 44 -1.27 4.29 2.50
CA GLY A 44 0.00 4.95 2.81
C GLY A 44 -0.18 6.37 3.33
N THR A 45 -1.09 7.12 2.72
CA THR A 45 -1.44 8.49 3.14
C THR A 45 -2.02 8.51 4.55
N VAL A 46 -2.98 7.63 4.84
CA VAL A 46 -3.63 7.58 6.16
C VAL A 46 -2.64 7.14 7.25
N LEU A 47 -1.81 6.11 6.96
CA LEU A 47 -0.75 5.65 7.86
C LEU A 47 0.29 6.75 8.12
N GLY A 48 0.80 7.37 7.07
CA GLY A 48 1.77 8.46 7.15
C GLY A 48 1.22 9.66 7.93
N THR A 49 -0.06 10.02 7.71
CA THR A 49 -0.70 11.12 8.44
C THR A 49 -0.88 10.77 9.92
N ALA A 50 -1.29 9.55 10.25
CA ALA A 50 -1.43 9.10 11.64
C ALA A 50 -0.09 9.16 12.36
N PHE A 51 0.98 8.66 11.73
CA PHE A 51 2.33 8.75 12.26
C PHE A 51 2.80 10.21 12.40
N GLY A 52 2.54 11.04 11.39
CA GLY A 52 2.90 12.46 11.40
C GLY A 52 2.24 13.24 12.55
N MET A 53 0.97 12.95 12.86
CA MET A 53 0.29 13.57 14.01
C MET A 53 0.95 13.19 15.34
N VAL A 54 1.34 11.92 15.49
CA VAL A 54 2.07 11.46 16.69
C VAL A 54 3.45 12.12 16.76
N ALA A 55 4.15 12.21 15.63
CA ALA A 55 5.47 12.84 15.56
C ALA A 55 5.43 14.36 15.90
N VAL A 56 4.42 15.07 15.40
CA VAL A 56 4.20 16.50 15.72
C VAL A 56 3.92 16.71 17.21
N GLU A 57 3.21 15.77 17.85
CA GLU A 57 2.89 15.85 19.27
C GLU A 57 4.10 15.54 20.17
N LEU A 58 4.95 14.57 19.75
CA LEU A 58 6.17 14.21 20.43
C LEU A 58 7.29 15.24 20.32
N PHE A 59 7.35 15.93 19.16
CA PHE A 59 8.43 16.84 18.80
C PHE A 59 7.91 18.24 18.35
N PRO A 60 7.22 18.99 19.22
CA PRO A 60 6.62 20.28 18.84
C PRO A 60 7.64 21.35 18.46
N GLN A 61 8.90 21.18 18.86
CA GLN A 61 9.99 22.12 18.62
C GLN A 61 10.49 22.13 17.15
N TYR A 62 10.18 21.10 16.36
CA TYR A 62 10.67 21.00 14.98
C TYR A 62 9.67 21.53 13.93
N HIS A 63 8.53 22.09 14.33
CA HIS A 63 7.49 22.60 13.42
C HIS A 63 7.15 21.63 12.27
N LEU A 64 7.05 20.34 12.60
CA LEU A 64 6.79 19.27 11.64
C LEU A 64 5.39 19.40 11.05
N GLU A 65 5.26 19.27 9.74
CA GLU A 65 3.97 19.21 9.05
C GLU A 65 3.50 17.79 8.84
N ALA A 66 2.30 17.46 9.31
CA ALA A 66 1.71 16.13 9.15
C ALA A 66 1.51 15.74 7.66
N GLY A 67 1.38 16.73 6.77
CA GLY A 67 1.27 16.53 5.34
C GLY A 67 2.52 15.90 4.72
N THR A 68 3.69 16.29 5.18
CA THR A 68 4.98 15.72 4.74
C THR A 68 5.06 14.22 5.05
N PHE A 69 4.60 13.82 6.24
CA PHE A 69 4.56 12.40 6.64
C PHE A 69 3.52 11.61 5.84
N ALA A 70 2.42 12.25 5.42
CA ALA A 70 1.43 11.62 4.56
C ALA A 70 2.03 11.24 3.19
N ILE A 71 2.77 12.15 2.57
CA ILE A 71 3.44 11.94 1.28
C ILE A 71 4.54 10.88 1.42
N ALA A 72 5.38 10.98 2.46
CA ALA A 72 6.42 10.00 2.73
C ALA A 72 5.84 8.58 3.00
N GLY A 73 4.74 8.49 3.74
CA GLY A 73 4.03 7.24 4.00
C GLY A 73 3.43 6.61 2.75
N MET A 74 2.92 7.45 1.83
CA MET A 74 2.43 7.01 0.52
C MET A 74 3.54 6.33 -0.29
N GLY A 75 4.70 6.98 -0.41
CA GLY A 75 5.87 6.45 -1.12
C GLY A 75 6.45 5.21 -0.45
N ALA A 76 6.57 5.22 0.88
CA ALA A 76 7.11 4.12 1.65
C ALA A 76 6.26 2.83 1.53
N LEU A 77 4.94 2.94 1.63
CA LEU A 77 4.04 1.80 1.49
C LEU A 77 4.09 1.21 0.07
N LEU A 78 4.14 2.08 -0.94
CA LEU A 78 4.24 1.66 -2.32
C LEU A 78 5.58 0.96 -2.59
N ALA A 79 6.70 1.57 -2.15
CA ALA A 79 8.04 1.01 -2.27
C ALA A 79 8.17 -0.37 -1.61
N ALA A 80 7.64 -0.51 -0.40
CA ALA A 80 7.67 -1.77 0.35
C ALA A 80 6.85 -2.88 -0.32
N SER A 81 5.68 -2.54 -0.88
CA SER A 81 4.76 -3.50 -1.48
C SER A 81 5.22 -4.02 -2.84
N ILE A 82 5.75 -3.12 -3.68
CA ILE A 82 6.21 -3.45 -5.04
C ILE A 82 7.67 -3.93 -5.02
N ARG A 83 8.43 -3.57 -3.99
CA ARG A 83 9.90 -3.73 -3.89
C ARG A 83 10.66 -3.00 -5.00
N ALA A 84 10.11 -1.91 -5.48
CA ALA A 84 10.73 -0.99 -6.42
C ALA A 84 10.73 0.42 -5.81
N PRO A 85 11.67 0.74 -4.91
CA PRO A 85 11.67 2.01 -4.18
C PRO A 85 11.74 3.23 -5.11
N LEU A 86 12.57 3.17 -6.15
CA LEU A 86 12.71 4.26 -7.10
C LEU A 86 11.39 4.56 -7.84
N THR A 87 10.70 3.53 -8.30
CA THR A 87 9.41 3.69 -8.99
C THR A 87 8.37 4.31 -8.07
N GLY A 88 8.30 3.84 -6.82
CA GLY A 88 7.37 4.38 -5.82
C GLY A 88 7.64 5.85 -5.51
N ILE A 89 8.91 6.21 -5.34
CA ILE A 89 9.33 7.58 -5.03
C ILE A 89 9.02 8.52 -6.19
N ILE A 90 9.46 8.18 -7.41
CA ILE A 90 9.26 9.01 -8.61
C ILE A 90 7.77 9.24 -8.84
N LEU A 91 6.96 8.20 -8.73
CA LEU A 91 5.53 8.27 -8.98
C LEU A 91 4.81 9.16 -7.97
N VAL A 92 5.15 9.06 -6.68
CA VAL A 92 4.56 9.92 -5.65
C VAL A 92 5.04 11.35 -5.80
N LEU A 93 6.31 11.59 -6.15
CA LEU A 93 6.83 12.93 -6.44
C LEU A 93 6.09 13.59 -7.59
N GLU A 94 5.84 12.85 -8.66
CA GLU A 94 5.14 13.34 -9.84
C GLU A 94 3.67 13.64 -9.54
N MET A 95 3.03 12.84 -8.68
CA MET A 95 1.65 13.09 -8.25
C MET A 95 1.50 14.28 -7.30
N THR A 96 2.52 14.56 -6.49
CA THR A 96 2.46 15.61 -5.45
C THR A 96 3.13 16.91 -5.87
N ASP A 97 3.89 16.91 -6.96
CA ASP A 97 4.68 18.04 -7.47
C ASP A 97 5.57 18.71 -6.41
N ASN A 98 6.01 17.94 -5.42
CA ASN A 98 6.79 18.45 -4.30
C ASN A 98 8.19 17.81 -4.25
N TYR A 99 9.10 18.37 -5.04
CA TYR A 99 10.47 17.89 -5.17
C TYR A 99 11.34 18.13 -3.93
N GLN A 100 10.91 18.98 -2.99
CA GLN A 100 11.64 19.22 -1.74
C GLN A 100 11.65 17.95 -0.84
N LEU A 101 10.71 17.05 -1.05
CA LEU A 101 10.58 15.80 -0.29
C LEU A 101 11.37 14.63 -0.86
N ILE A 102 12.19 14.82 -1.91
CA ILE A 102 12.98 13.75 -2.54
C ILE A 102 13.85 13.03 -1.50
N LEU A 103 14.61 13.77 -0.70
CA LEU A 103 15.54 13.19 0.25
C LEU A 103 14.85 12.38 1.36
N PRO A 104 13.84 12.93 2.06
CA PRO A 104 13.04 12.15 3.01
C PRO A 104 12.39 10.91 2.39
N MET A 105 11.90 11.01 1.16
CA MET A 105 11.24 9.89 0.47
C MET A 105 12.21 8.77 0.11
N ILE A 106 13.44 9.10 -0.30
CA ILE A 106 14.48 8.10 -0.57
C ILE A 106 14.80 7.33 0.71
N ILE A 107 15.01 8.03 1.81
CA ILE A 107 15.35 7.41 3.10
C ILE A 107 14.20 6.52 3.59
N THR A 108 12.97 7.03 3.58
CA THR A 108 11.79 6.28 4.04
C THR A 108 11.46 5.11 3.12
N GLY A 109 11.55 5.30 1.79
CA GLY A 109 11.28 4.26 0.80
C GLY A 109 12.29 3.11 0.84
N LEU A 110 13.59 3.42 0.96
CA LEU A 110 14.64 2.41 1.13
C LEU A 110 14.48 1.69 2.47
N GLY A 111 14.26 2.43 3.57
CA GLY A 111 14.03 1.85 4.88
C GLY A 111 12.82 0.92 4.91
N ALA A 112 11.71 1.33 4.32
CA ALA A 112 10.50 0.52 4.23
C ALA A 112 10.73 -0.76 3.39
N THR A 113 11.48 -0.66 2.29
CA THR A 113 11.82 -1.80 1.44
C THR A 113 12.71 -2.79 2.18
N LEU A 114 13.72 -2.31 2.91
CA LEU A 114 14.59 -3.15 3.72
C LEU A 114 13.80 -3.86 4.83
N LEU A 115 12.96 -3.15 5.55
CA LEU A 115 12.08 -3.74 6.58
C LEU A 115 11.17 -4.82 5.99
N ALA A 116 10.57 -4.57 4.83
CA ALA A 116 9.75 -5.55 4.13
C ALA A 116 10.53 -6.80 3.72
N GLN A 117 11.83 -6.65 3.36
CA GLN A 117 12.71 -7.78 3.06
C GLN A 117 13.04 -8.59 4.32
N PHE A 118 13.39 -7.93 5.42
CA PHE A 118 13.67 -8.59 6.69
C PHE A 118 12.47 -9.36 7.26
N THR A 119 11.26 -8.85 7.04
CA THR A 119 10.01 -9.50 7.46
C THR A 119 9.68 -10.73 6.60
N GLY A 120 10.46 -11.01 5.54
CA GLY A 120 10.26 -12.18 4.67
C GLY A 120 8.99 -12.12 3.80
N GLY A 121 8.33 -10.98 3.72
CA GLY A 121 7.15 -10.77 2.90
C GLY A 121 7.45 -11.05 1.42
N LYS A 122 6.56 -11.73 0.71
CA LYS A 122 6.68 -11.88 -0.76
C LYS A 122 6.23 -10.59 -1.43
N PRO A 123 6.90 -10.15 -2.52
CA PRO A 123 6.42 -9.00 -3.29
C PRO A 123 4.99 -9.21 -3.74
N LEU A 124 4.15 -8.18 -3.65
CA LEU A 124 2.73 -8.28 -3.93
C LEU A 124 2.47 -8.81 -5.35
N TYR A 125 3.20 -8.29 -6.34
CA TYR A 125 3.06 -8.72 -7.73
C TYR A 125 3.42 -10.18 -7.96
N SER A 126 4.46 -10.70 -7.31
CA SER A 126 4.83 -12.12 -7.43
C SER A 126 3.78 -13.04 -6.81
N ALA A 127 3.16 -12.61 -5.71
CA ALA A 127 2.08 -13.36 -5.09
C ALA A 127 0.82 -13.39 -5.94
N ILE A 128 0.48 -12.28 -6.60
CA ILE A 128 -0.66 -12.20 -7.53
C ILE A 128 -0.38 -13.03 -8.78
N LEU A 129 0.81 -12.91 -9.36
CA LEU A 129 1.21 -13.66 -10.54
C LEU A 129 1.14 -15.17 -10.28
N ALA A 130 1.68 -15.64 -9.15
CA ALA A 130 1.61 -17.04 -8.77
C ALA A 130 0.18 -17.56 -8.67
N ARG A 131 -0.75 -16.76 -8.11
CA ARG A 131 -2.17 -17.12 -8.04
C ARG A 131 -2.82 -17.18 -9.42
N THR A 132 -2.48 -16.24 -10.30
CA THR A 132 -3.05 -16.18 -11.66
C THR A 132 -2.56 -17.35 -12.49
N LEU A 133 -1.27 -17.68 -12.41
CA LEU A 133 -0.69 -18.84 -13.11
C LEU A 133 -1.32 -20.16 -12.63
N ALA A 134 -1.43 -20.34 -11.31
CA ALA A 134 -2.07 -21.55 -10.77
C ALA A 134 -3.53 -21.69 -11.23
N LYS A 135 -4.26 -20.58 -11.36
CA LYS A 135 -5.63 -20.58 -11.87
C LYS A 135 -5.68 -20.94 -13.35
N GLN A 136 -4.77 -20.38 -14.17
CA GLN A 136 -4.67 -20.72 -15.60
C GLN A 136 -4.28 -22.18 -15.82
N GLU A 137 -3.35 -22.72 -15.07
CA GLU A 137 -2.98 -24.15 -15.13
C GLU A 137 -4.16 -25.05 -14.80
N ALA A 138 -4.93 -24.72 -13.74
CA ALA A 138 -6.13 -25.48 -13.39
C ALA A 138 -7.20 -25.43 -14.48
N GLU A 139 -7.41 -24.28 -15.12
CA GLU A 139 -8.33 -24.13 -16.24
C GLU A 139 -7.88 -24.91 -17.50
N GLN A 140 -6.58 -24.88 -17.81
CA GLN A 140 -6.02 -25.64 -18.92
C GLN A 140 -6.17 -27.15 -18.70
N LEU A 141 -5.90 -27.62 -17.47
CA LEU A 141 -6.06 -29.03 -17.11
C LEU A 141 -7.53 -29.48 -17.21
N ALA A 142 -8.45 -28.63 -16.80
CA ALA A 142 -9.89 -28.91 -16.93
C ALA A 142 -10.32 -28.97 -18.39
N ARG A 143 -9.81 -28.07 -19.24
CA ARG A 143 -10.10 -28.06 -20.68
C ARG A 143 -9.52 -29.31 -21.38
N SER A 144 -8.29 -29.71 -21.06
CA SER A 144 -7.66 -30.92 -21.66
C SER A 144 -8.40 -32.17 -21.27
N LYS A 145 -8.84 -32.29 -20.01
CA LYS A 145 -9.67 -33.43 -19.55
C LYS A 145 -11.03 -33.47 -20.24
N ALA A 146 -11.65 -32.33 -20.45
CA ALA A 146 -12.93 -32.22 -21.16
C ALA A 146 -12.79 -32.57 -22.65
N ALA A 147 -11.68 -32.23 -23.28
CA ALA A 147 -11.37 -32.59 -24.67
C ALA A 147 -11.16 -34.10 -24.81
N SER A 148 -10.34 -34.72 -23.94
CA SER A 148 -10.08 -36.17 -23.99
C SER A 148 -11.34 -36.99 -23.67
N ALA A 149 -12.25 -36.51 -22.84
CA ALA A 149 -13.51 -37.15 -22.57
C ALA A 149 -14.47 -37.12 -23.77
N ARG A 150 -14.39 -36.11 -24.63
CA ARG A 150 -15.19 -36.01 -25.87
C ARG A 150 -14.67 -36.88 -26.99
N GLU A 151 -13.37 -37.17 -27.01
CA GLU A 151 -12.73 -38.03 -28.02
C GLU A 151 -12.96 -39.51 -27.77
N ASN A 152 -13.24 -39.90 -26.53
CA ASN A 152 -13.51 -41.27 -26.11
C ASN A 152 -15.01 -41.63 -26.11
N THR A 153 -15.91 -40.78 -26.62
CA THR A 153 -17.34 -41.04 -26.74
C THR A 153 -17.78 -41.08 -28.20
#